data_82a6bd6c19373e751364a0fcaf567076
#
_entry.id   82a6bd6c19373e751364a0fcaf567076
#
_cell.length_a   1.000
_cell.length_b   1.000
_cell.length_c   1.000
_cell.angle_alpha   90.00
_cell.angle_beta   90.00
_cell.angle_gamma   90.00
#
_symmetry.space_group_name_H-M   'P 1'
#
loop_
_entity.id
_entity.type
_entity.pdbx_description
1 polymer ?
#
loop_
_entity_poly.entity_id
_entity_poly.type
_entity_poly.pdbx_seq_one_letter_code
_entity_poly.pdbx_strand_id
1 'polypeptide(L)'
;IRMRLVGSEMCIRDRLKDCDILVENFKTGTLEKYGLGYNDLKIEFPRLIYCSITGFGQTGPYASRPGYDGLIQAMGGVMALTGEPNGEPMKVGVPIGDLMAGMFASVGILAAVRHQIQTGEGQFIDIGMLDTHVAWLANQGMNYLSTDKNPERLGNQHPNIVPYQVMPTSDGYIVLSVGNDPTFERFCKLAGEEKLINDPKFKTNADRVSNREFVTKVLNEITKKHTSEWWLKELEKEKIGCGPINTLSQVFSDPHVKARDCLLYTSPSPRDAS
;
A
#
# COMPACT_ATOMS: atom_id res chain seq x y z
N ILE A 1 -10.86 -29.51 -3.59
CA ILE A 1 -12.04 -30.14 -4.24
C ILE A 1 -11.83 -29.98 -5.74
N ARG A 2 -11.48 -31.09 -6.43
CA ARG A 2 -11.63 -31.14 -7.88
C ARG A 2 -13.14 -31.18 -8.17
N MET A 3 -13.74 -30.02 -8.38
CA MET A 3 -15.06 -29.97 -8.96
C MET A 3 -14.94 -30.46 -10.39
N ARG A 4 -15.62 -31.58 -10.71
CA ARG A 4 -15.92 -31.97 -12.07
C ARG A 4 -16.85 -30.90 -12.62
N LEU A 5 -16.33 -30.07 -13.52
CA LEU A 5 -17.02 -28.93 -14.12
C LEU A 5 -18.14 -29.34 -15.11
N VAL A 6 -18.35 -30.63 -15.36
CA VAL A 6 -19.45 -31.09 -16.21
C VAL A 6 -20.78 -30.91 -15.48
N GLY A 7 -21.52 -29.91 -15.89
CA GLY A 7 -22.78 -29.43 -15.27
C GLY A 7 -22.68 -28.14 -14.46
N SER A 8 -21.46 -27.65 -14.14
CA SER A 8 -21.27 -26.41 -13.38
C SER A 8 -21.32 -25.18 -14.27
N GLU A 9 -20.93 -25.26 -15.54
CA GLU A 9 -21.04 -24.16 -16.51
C GLU A 9 -22.51 -23.73 -16.71
N MET A 10 -23.43 -24.69 -16.82
CA MET A 10 -24.87 -24.39 -16.88
C MET A 10 -25.34 -23.71 -15.59
N CYS A 11 -24.92 -24.18 -14.43
CA CYS A 11 -25.27 -23.60 -13.16
C CYS A 11 -24.67 -22.17 -13.00
N ILE A 12 -23.48 -21.92 -13.53
CA ILE A 12 -22.87 -20.58 -13.54
C ILE A 12 -23.67 -19.64 -14.45
N ARG A 13 -23.97 -20.05 -15.70
CA ARG A 13 -24.77 -19.27 -16.63
C ARG A 13 -26.16 -18.95 -16.09
N ASP A 14 -26.82 -19.91 -15.43
CA ASP A 14 -28.11 -19.68 -14.80
C ASP A 14 -28.05 -18.62 -13.70
N ARG A 15 -26.98 -18.63 -12.90
CA ARG A 15 -26.77 -17.58 -11.89
C ARG A 15 -26.47 -16.21 -12.49
N LEU A 16 -25.77 -16.16 -13.63
CA LEU A 16 -25.44 -14.91 -14.29
C LEU A 16 -26.65 -14.14 -14.79
N LYS A 17 -27.79 -14.82 -14.99
CA LYS A 17 -29.08 -14.18 -15.37
C LYS A 17 -29.54 -13.15 -14.32
N ASP A 18 -29.19 -13.37 -13.06
CA ASP A 18 -29.58 -12.53 -11.92
C ASP A 18 -28.41 -11.72 -11.35
N CYS A 19 -27.28 -11.65 -12.08
CA CYS A 19 -26.09 -10.95 -11.64
C CYS A 19 -25.71 -9.78 -12.55
N ASP A 20 -25.33 -8.67 -11.97
CA ASP A 20 -24.79 -7.52 -12.71
C ASP A 20 -23.29 -7.61 -12.89
N ILE A 21 -22.58 -8.32 -12.00
CA ILE A 21 -21.12 -8.32 -11.91
C ILE A 21 -20.61 -9.76 -11.76
N LEU A 22 -19.63 -10.13 -12.59
CA LEU A 22 -18.81 -11.32 -12.43
C LEU A 22 -17.38 -10.91 -12.10
N VAL A 23 -16.86 -11.43 -10.98
CA VAL A 23 -15.43 -11.27 -10.61
C VAL A 23 -14.78 -12.64 -10.63
N GLU A 24 -13.63 -12.73 -11.28
CA GLU A 24 -12.86 -13.97 -11.35
C GLU A 24 -11.35 -13.69 -11.18
N ASN A 25 -10.61 -14.70 -10.69
CA ASN A 25 -9.15 -14.64 -10.57
C ASN A 25 -8.48 -15.95 -11.01
N PHE A 26 -9.02 -16.58 -12.03
CA PHE A 26 -8.43 -17.78 -12.62
C PHE A 26 -7.23 -17.42 -13.52
N LYS A 27 -6.42 -18.43 -13.81
CA LYS A 27 -5.35 -18.29 -14.79
C LYS A 27 -5.93 -17.89 -16.15
N THR A 28 -5.31 -16.93 -16.81
CA THR A 28 -5.64 -16.46 -18.16
C THR A 28 -5.98 -17.63 -19.12
N GLY A 29 -7.07 -17.51 -19.83
CA GLY A 29 -7.55 -18.52 -20.76
C GLY A 29 -8.26 -19.71 -20.10
N THR A 30 -8.50 -19.70 -18.78
CA THR A 30 -9.16 -20.81 -18.09
C THR A 30 -10.66 -20.80 -18.32
N LEU A 31 -11.33 -19.67 -18.15
CA LEU A 31 -12.79 -19.56 -18.30
C LEU A 31 -13.22 -19.62 -19.75
N GLU A 32 -12.40 -19.17 -20.69
CA GLU A 32 -12.63 -19.29 -22.14
C GLU A 32 -12.80 -20.75 -22.59
N LYS A 33 -12.05 -21.69 -21.98
CA LYS A 33 -12.18 -23.14 -22.28
C LYS A 33 -13.55 -23.70 -21.96
N TYR A 34 -14.31 -23.02 -21.13
CA TYR A 34 -15.65 -23.42 -20.70
C TYR A 34 -16.73 -22.49 -21.28
N GLY A 35 -16.40 -21.62 -22.24
CA GLY A 35 -17.31 -20.63 -22.79
C GLY A 35 -17.80 -19.62 -21.76
N LEU A 36 -17.03 -19.39 -20.71
CA LEU A 36 -17.30 -18.43 -19.63
C LEU A 36 -16.36 -17.21 -19.69
N GLY A 37 -15.63 -17.05 -20.79
CA GLY A 37 -14.83 -15.84 -21.04
C GLY A 37 -15.71 -14.64 -21.35
N TYR A 38 -15.14 -13.44 -21.20
CA TYR A 38 -15.89 -12.19 -21.46
C TYR A 38 -16.52 -12.16 -22.84
N ASN A 39 -15.78 -12.56 -23.88
CA ASN A 39 -16.26 -12.53 -25.26
C ASN A 39 -17.45 -13.45 -25.52
N ASP A 40 -17.54 -14.57 -24.79
CA ASP A 40 -18.67 -15.50 -24.86
C ASP A 40 -19.87 -14.93 -24.10
N LEU A 41 -19.63 -14.46 -22.86
CA LEU A 41 -20.69 -14.02 -21.96
C LEU A 41 -21.32 -12.69 -22.39
N LYS A 42 -20.57 -11.75 -22.97
CA LYS A 42 -21.09 -10.46 -23.38
C LYS A 42 -22.20 -10.55 -24.45
N ILE A 43 -22.23 -11.64 -25.22
CA ILE A 43 -23.27 -11.86 -26.25
C ILE A 43 -24.60 -12.22 -25.59
N GLU A 44 -24.56 -13.07 -24.57
CA GLU A 44 -25.73 -13.53 -23.81
C GLU A 44 -26.15 -12.53 -22.72
N PHE A 45 -25.15 -11.88 -22.09
CA PHE A 45 -25.32 -10.93 -20.98
C PHE A 45 -24.67 -9.57 -21.30
N PRO A 46 -25.22 -8.76 -22.23
CA PRO A 46 -24.58 -7.52 -22.68
C PRO A 46 -24.44 -6.46 -21.58
N ARG A 47 -25.19 -6.60 -20.49
CA ARG A 47 -25.10 -5.73 -19.32
C ARG A 47 -24.06 -6.18 -18.29
N LEU A 48 -23.52 -7.38 -18.41
CA LEU A 48 -22.61 -7.94 -17.41
C LEU A 48 -21.31 -7.18 -17.33
N ILE A 49 -20.96 -6.73 -16.14
CA ILE A 49 -19.63 -6.22 -15.81
C ILE A 49 -18.75 -7.42 -15.47
N TYR A 50 -17.70 -7.64 -16.26
CA TYR A 50 -16.78 -8.75 -16.09
C TYR A 50 -15.43 -8.23 -15.58
N CYS A 51 -15.05 -8.56 -14.35
CA CYS A 51 -13.78 -8.18 -13.76
C CYS A 51 -12.87 -9.40 -13.61
N SER A 52 -11.75 -9.39 -14.33
CA SER A 52 -10.72 -10.43 -14.25
C SER A 52 -9.49 -9.87 -13.50
N ILE A 53 -9.05 -10.58 -12.47
CA ILE A 53 -7.89 -10.22 -11.65
C ILE A 53 -6.82 -11.29 -11.86
N THR A 54 -5.69 -10.93 -12.45
CA THR A 54 -4.57 -11.83 -12.73
C THR A 54 -3.24 -11.25 -12.29
N GLY A 55 -2.18 -12.04 -12.30
CA GLY A 55 -0.84 -11.53 -11.96
C GLY A 55 -0.33 -10.45 -12.90
N PHE A 56 -0.62 -10.58 -14.22
CA PHE A 56 0.02 -9.76 -15.26
C PHE A 56 -0.96 -9.20 -16.31
N GLY A 57 -2.26 -9.23 -16.05
CA GLY A 57 -3.28 -8.87 -17.03
C GLY A 57 -3.56 -9.97 -18.06
N GLN A 58 -4.57 -9.73 -18.91
CA GLN A 58 -5.00 -10.67 -19.95
C GLN A 58 -4.14 -10.59 -21.20
N THR A 59 -3.32 -9.57 -21.34
CA THR A 59 -2.47 -9.28 -22.52
C THR A 59 -1.02 -9.13 -22.13
N GLY A 60 -0.13 -9.04 -23.14
CA GLY A 60 1.29 -8.82 -22.92
C GLY A 60 2.11 -10.11 -22.73
N PRO A 61 3.45 -9.97 -22.66
CA PRO A 61 4.37 -11.12 -22.69
C PRO A 61 4.30 -12.03 -21.46
N TYR A 62 3.70 -11.56 -20.36
CA TYR A 62 3.60 -12.32 -19.11
C TYR A 62 2.19 -12.82 -18.79
N ALA A 63 1.20 -12.58 -19.64
CA ALA A 63 -0.20 -12.93 -19.39
C ALA A 63 -0.43 -14.41 -19.01
N SER A 64 0.38 -15.32 -19.54
CA SER A 64 0.28 -16.76 -19.23
C SER A 64 0.99 -17.19 -17.94
N ARG A 65 1.76 -16.30 -17.30
CA ARG A 65 2.51 -16.63 -16.08
C ARG A 65 1.59 -16.65 -14.86
N PRO A 66 1.86 -17.51 -13.87
CA PRO A 66 1.20 -17.41 -12.58
C PRO A 66 1.69 -16.16 -11.85
N GLY A 67 0.77 -15.41 -11.23
CA GLY A 67 1.06 -14.27 -10.35
C GLY A 67 0.75 -14.64 -8.90
N TYR A 68 1.68 -14.28 -8.02
CA TYR A 68 1.52 -14.36 -6.57
C TYR A 68 2.05 -13.09 -5.95
N ASP A 69 1.47 -12.65 -4.85
CA ASP A 69 1.81 -11.41 -4.16
C ASP A 69 3.32 -11.17 -4.04
N GLY A 70 4.07 -12.13 -3.47
CA GLY A 70 5.52 -11.99 -3.30
C GLY A 70 6.29 -11.84 -4.61
N LEU A 71 5.85 -12.52 -5.68
CA LEU A 71 6.45 -12.39 -7.02
C LEU A 71 6.16 -10.99 -7.61
N ILE A 72 4.94 -10.51 -7.45
CA ILE A 72 4.54 -9.18 -7.91
C ILE A 72 5.28 -8.08 -7.16
N GLN A 73 5.44 -8.20 -5.84
CA GLN A 73 6.25 -7.25 -5.06
C GLN A 73 7.71 -7.20 -5.54
N ALA A 74 8.28 -8.36 -5.91
CA ALA A 74 9.65 -8.42 -6.44
C ALA A 74 9.74 -7.77 -7.83
N MET A 75 8.87 -8.17 -8.76
CA MET A 75 8.90 -7.68 -10.15
C MET A 75 8.41 -6.23 -10.27
N GLY A 76 7.50 -5.81 -9.42
CA GLY A 76 6.94 -4.45 -9.41
C GLY A 76 7.80 -3.40 -8.69
N GLY A 77 9.00 -3.77 -8.21
CA GLY A 77 9.99 -2.83 -7.69
C GLY A 77 9.91 -2.52 -6.19
N VAL A 78 8.78 -2.80 -5.51
CA VAL A 78 8.61 -2.47 -4.09
C VAL A 78 9.63 -3.18 -3.21
N MET A 79 9.99 -4.44 -3.50
CA MET A 79 11.03 -5.14 -2.74
C MET A 79 12.41 -4.50 -2.90
N ALA A 80 12.72 -3.92 -4.04
CA ALA A 80 13.97 -3.20 -4.27
C ALA A 80 14.07 -1.92 -3.42
N LEU A 81 12.93 -1.35 -3.05
CA LEU A 81 12.83 -0.12 -2.25
C LEU A 81 12.71 -0.38 -0.74
N THR A 82 12.33 -1.60 -0.35
CA THR A 82 11.99 -1.97 1.03
C THR A 82 13.12 -2.77 1.67
N GLY A 83 13.48 -2.40 2.89
CA GLY A 83 14.52 -3.05 3.68
C GLY A 83 15.66 -2.10 4.07
N GLU A 84 16.58 -2.59 4.88
CA GLU A 84 17.78 -1.86 5.30
C GLU A 84 18.68 -1.53 4.10
N PRO A 85 19.42 -0.41 4.15
CA PRO A 85 20.25 0.06 3.03
C PRO A 85 21.21 -1.00 2.47
N ASN A 86 21.87 -1.74 3.35
CA ASN A 86 22.83 -2.79 3.00
C ASN A 86 22.28 -4.20 3.25
N GLY A 87 20.99 -4.32 3.52
CA GLY A 87 20.34 -5.59 3.78
C GLY A 87 19.76 -6.25 2.51
N GLU A 88 19.05 -7.35 2.70
CA GLU A 88 18.31 -8.02 1.62
C GLU A 88 17.09 -7.18 1.19
N PRO A 89 16.67 -7.25 -0.09
CA PRO A 89 15.37 -6.74 -0.51
C PRO A 89 14.23 -7.42 0.26
N MET A 90 13.33 -6.63 0.83
CA MET A 90 12.26 -7.15 1.70
C MET A 90 10.88 -6.90 1.10
N LYS A 91 10.00 -7.90 1.25
CA LYS A 91 8.58 -7.71 0.95
C LYS A 91 7.89 -6.95 2.08
N VAL A 92 6.79 -6.28 1.77
CA VAL A 92 5.87 -5.76 2.79
C VAL A 92 5.27 -6.93 3.58
N GLY A 93 5.04 -6.77 4.87
CA GLY A 93 4.59 -7.82 5.77
C GLY A 93 3.17 -8.37 5.47
N VAL A 94 2.37 -7.62 4.72
CA VAL A 94 1.03 -8.01 4.26
C VAL A 94 1.03 -8.24 2.75
N PRO A 95 0.06 -8.99 2.18
CA PRO A 95 -0.04 -9.23 0.74
C PRO A 95 -0.52 -7.96 0.00
N ILE A 96 0.35 -6.97 -0.08
CA ILE A 96 0.00 -5.64 -0.59
C ILE A 96 -0.37 -5.64 -2.08
N GLY A 97 0.21 -6.54 -2.88
CA GLY A 97 -0.13 -6.70 -4.29
C GLY A 97 -1.57 -7.18 -4.47
N ASP A 98 -1.99 -8.17 -3.69
CA ASP A 98 -3.37 -8.69 -3.69
C ASP A 98 -4.35 -7.61 -3.21
N LEU A 99 -4.03 -6.94 -2.10
CA LEU A 99 -4.88 -5.88 -1.53
C LEU A 99 -5.11 -4.74 -2.53
N MET A 100 -4.04 -4.34 -3.23
CA MET A 100 -4.14 -3.28 -4.23
C MET A 100 -4.94 -3.70 -5.45
N ALA A 101 -4.72 -4.89 -5.96
CA ALA A 101 -5.53 -5.42 -7.06
C ALA A 101 -7.03 -5.41 -6.70
N GLY A 102 -7.38 -5.83 -5.48
CA GLY A 102 -8.75 -5.77 -4.97
C GLY A 102 -9.32 -4.34 -4.89
N MET A 103 -8.51 -3.38 -4.43
CA MET A 103 -8.92 -1.97 -4.38
C MET A 103 -9.13 -1.38 -5.78
N PHE A 104 -8.21 -1.60 -6.72
CA PHE A 104 -8.36 -1.14 -8.10
C PHE A 104 -9.54 -1.82 -8.80
N ALA A 105 -9.76 -3.12 -8.56
CA ALA A 105 -10.93 -3.84 -9.05
C ALA A 105 -12.23 -3.20 -8.54
N SER A 106 -12.30 -2.88 -7.25
CA SER A 106 -13.47 -2.23 -6.65
C SER A 106 -13.77 -0.87 -7.29
N VAL A 107 -12.74 -0.05 -7.51
CA VAL A 107 -12.88 1.25 -8.19
C VAL A 107 -13.31 1.07 -9.63
N GLY A 108 -12.70 0.14 -10.36
CA GLY A 108 -13.06 -0.19 -11.75
C GLY A 108 -14.50 -0.66 -11.88
N ILE A 109 -14.93 -1.54 -10.98
CA ILE A 109 -16.31 -2.04 -10.93
C ILE A 109 -17.29 -0.91 -10.67
N LEU A 110 -17.05 -0.02 -9.71
CA LEU A 110 -17.91 1.13 -9.42
C LEU A 110 -18.03 2.08 -10.64
N ALA A 111 -16.94 2.32 -11.35
CA ALA A 111 -16.94 3.10 -12.58
C ALA A 111 -17.77 2.41 -13.68
N ALA A 112 -17.63 1.10 -13.84
CA ALA A 112 -18.39 0.30 -14.80
C ALA A 112 -19.88 0.22 -14.45
N VAL A 113 -20.24 0.14 -13.17
CA VAL A 113 -21.65 0.22 -12.71
C VAL A 113 -22.27 1.56 -13.11
N ARG A 114 -21.54 2.67 -12.91
CA ARG A 114 -22.01 3.99 -13.38
C ARG A 114 -22.24 4.02 -14.89
N HIS A 115 -21.32 3.45 -15.67
CA HIS A 115 -21.47 3.34 -17.12
C HIS A 115 -22.70 2.48 -17.48
N GLN A 116 -22.85 1.31 -16.86
CA GLN A 116 -23.97 0.38 -17.07
C GLN A 116 -25.34 1.06 -16.78
N ILE A 117 -25.42 1.86 -15.72
CA ILE A 117 -26.66 2.61 -15.39
C ILE A 117 -27.00 3.63 -16.48
N GLN A 118 -26.00 4.29 -17.06
CA GLN A 118 -26.18 5.34 -18.06
C GLN A 118 -26.47 4.80 -19.46
N THR A 119 -25.83 3.69 -19.83
CA THR A 119 -25.85 3.17 -21.22
C THR A 119 -26.65 1.88 -21.37
N GLY A 120 -26.84 1.13 -20.28
CA GLY A 120 -27.39 -0.23 -20.33
C GLY A 120 -26.34 -1.29 -20.70
N GLU A 121 -25.07 -0.93 -20.89
CA GLU A 121 -24.01 -1.83 -21.34
C GLU A 121 -23.03 -2.17 -20.21
N GLY A 122 -22.61 -3.42 -20.11
CA GLY A 122 -21.55 -3.90 -19.24
C GLY A 122 -20.17 -3.59 -19.82
N GLN A 123 -19.13 -3.87 -19.03
CA GLN A 123 -17.74 -3.63 -19.43
C GLN A 123 -16.83 -4.77 -18.95
N PHE A 124 -15.74 -4.96 -19.68
CA PHE A 124 -14.63 -5.79 -19.25
C PHE A 124 -13.62 -4.96 -18.46
N ILE A 125 -13.21 -5.47 -17.30
CA ILE A 125 -12.20 -4.87 -16.44
C ILE A 125 -11.07 -5.88 -16.30
N ASP A 126 -9.90 -5.54 -16.84
CA ASP A 126 -8.68 -6.33 -16.73
C ASP A 126 -7.78 -5.71 -15.65
N ILE A 127 -7.57 -6.45 -14.56
CA ILE A 127 -6.73 -6.04 -13.44
C ILE A 127 -5.48 -6.93 -13.41
N GLY A 128 -4.37 -6.37 -13.87
CA GLY A 128 -3.05 -6.96 -13.66
C GLY A 128 -2.50 -6.55 -12.30
N MET A 129 -2.15 -7.50 -11.44
CA MET A 129 -1.52 -7.17 -10.14
C MET A 129 -0.22 -6.38 -10.33
N LEU A 130 0.56 -6.71 -11.36
CA LEU A 130 1.78 -5.95 -11.69
C LEU A 130 1.46 -4.50 -12.05
N ASP A 131 0.41 -4.26 -12.83
CA ASP A 131 0.03 -2.92 -13.28
C ASP A 131 -0.38 -2.04 -12.09
N THR A 132 -1.20 -2.59 -11.20
CA THR A 132 -1.61 -1.91 -9.97
C THR A 132 -0.42 -1.65 -9.04
N HIS A 133 0.55 -2.56 -9.03
CA HIS A 133 1.76 -2.44 -8.21
C HIS A 133 2.71 -1.35 -8.73
N VAL A 134 2.88 -1.24 -10.06
CA VAL A 134 3.64 -0.15 -10.69
C VAL A 134 3.04 1.21 -10.37
N ALA A 135 1.71 1.34 -10.37
CA ALA A 135 1.03 2.57 -9.95
C ALA A 135 1.35 2.97 -8.49
N TRP A 136 1.75 2.02 -7.66
CA TRP A 136 2.09 2.22 -6.26
C TRP A 136 3.52 2.67 -5.98
N LEU A 137 4.38 2.75 -6.98
CA LEU A 137 5.75 3.26 -6.81
C LEU A 137 5.77 4.74 -6.41
N ALA A 138 4.68 5.46 -6.62
CA ALA A 138 4.42 6.82 -6.14
C ALA A 138 5.63 7.76 -6.33
N ASN A 139 6.08 8.42 -5.25
CA ASN A 139 7.20 9.35 -5.26
C ASN A 139 8.53 8.70 -5.66
N GLN A 140 8.76 7.44 -5.38
CA GLN A 140 9.99 6.74 -5.77
C GLN A 140 10.02 6.46 -7.29
N GLY A 141 8.89 6.10 -7.88
CA GLY A 141 8.75 6.02 -9.33
C GLY A 141 9.00 7.39 -10.00
N MET A 142 8.46 8.47 -9.42
CA MET A 142 8.71 9.83 -9.92
C MET A 142 10.16 10.26 -9.74
N ASN A 143 10.83 9.89 -8.65
CA ASN A 143 12.25 10.14 -8.46
C ASN A 143 13.08 9.49 -9.57
N TYR A 144 12.80 8.22 -9.89
CA TYR A 144 13.46 7.54 -11.00
C TYR A 144 13.22 8.22 -12.35
N LEU A 145 11.95 8.47 -12.69
CA LEU A 145 11.57 9.09 -13.97
C LEU A 145 12.15 10.51 -14.17
N SER A 146 12.42 11.22 -13.06
CA SER A 146 12.96 12.58 -13.10
C SER A 146 14.50 12.62 -13.14
N THR A 147 15.16 11.58 -12.65
CA THR A 147 16.63 11.60 -12.47
C THR A 147 17.37 10.50 -13.23
N ASP A 148 16.65 9.51 -13.74
CA ASP A 148 17.19 8.27 -14.32
C ASP A 148 18.12 7.49 -13.36
N LYS A 149 17.95 7.69 -12.05
CA LYS A 149 18.71 7.01 -11.00
C LYS A 149 17.82 6.10 -10.20
N ASN A 150 18.22 4.84 -10.06
CA ASN A 150 17.51 3.90 -9.21
C ASN A 150 17.54 4.38 -7.75
N PRO A 151 16.38 4.51 -7.08
CA PRO A 151 16.34 4.79 -5.66
C PRO A 151 17.00 3.67 -4.85
N GLU A 152 17.74 4.06 -3.83
CA GLU A 152 18.34 3.12 -2.87
C GLU A 152 17.35 2.78 -1.75
N ARG A 153 17.56 1.64 -1.10
CA ARG A 153 16.84 1.33 0.14
C ARG A 153 17.31 2.24 1.26
N LEU A 154 16.38 2.82 1.98
CA LEU A 154 16.64 3.78 3.05
C LEU A 154 16.15 3.28 4.43
N GLY A 155 15.83 1.99 4.54
CA GLY A 155 15.21 1.46 5.76
C GLY A 155 13.90 2.21 6.06
N ASN A 156 13.83 2.81 7.24
CA ASN A 156 12.67 3.57 7.69
C ASN A 156 12.73 5.07 7.34
N GLN A 157 13.72 5.50 6.57
CA GLN A 157 13.92 6.94 6.28
C GLN A 157 13.10 7.37 5.06
N HIS A 158 12.47 8.54 5.16
CA HIS A 158 11.80 9.15 4.01
C HIS A 158 12.84 9.67 2.99
N PRO A 159 12.69 9.43 1.68
CA PRO A 159 13.69 9.80 0.69
C PRO A 159 13.96 11.32 0.60
N ASN A 160 12.96 12.15 0.79
CA ASN A 160 12.99 13.57 0.47
C ASN A 160 12.81 14.49 1.70
N ILE A 161 12.63 13.93 2.90
CA ILE A 161 12.39 14.69 4.14
C ILE A 161 13.27 14.13 5.26
N VAL A 162 13.96 15.04 6.00
CA VAL A 162 14.81 14.67 7.13
C VAL A 162 14.61 15.66 8.30
N PRO A 163 14.29 15.14 9.52
CA PRO A 163 13.97 13.76 9.84
C PRO A 163 12.50 13.41 9.53
N TYR A 164 12.30 12.29 8.87
CA TYR A 164 11.04 11.57 8.83
C TYR A 164 11.41 10.10 8.81
N GLN A 165 11.41 9.47 9.98
CA GLN A 165 11.92 8.10 10.15
C GLN A 165 11.62 7.54 11.54
N VAL A 166 11.96 6.29 11.74
CA VAL A 166 12.06 5.68 13.08
C VAL A 166 13.28 6.25 13.81
N MET A 167 13.07 6.70 15.03
CA MET A 167 14.11 7.25 15.91
C MET A 167 14.24 6.40 17.17
N PRO A 168 15.49 6.05 17.59
CA PRO A 168 15.69 5.37 18.85
C PRO A 168 15.42 6.31 20.03
N THR A 169 14.90 5.78 21.11
CA THR A 169 14.71 6.45 22.39
C THR A 169 15.51 5.73 23.48
N SER A 170 15.44 6.16 24.72
CA SER A 170 16.14 5.46 25.82
C SER A 170 15.60 4.05 26.11
N ASP A 171 14.36 3.77 25.71
CA ASP A 171 13.61 2.54 26.02
C ASP A 171 12.99 1.83 24.82
N GLY A 172 13.22 2.34 23.60
CA GLY A 172 12.65 1.74 22.40
C GLY A 172 12.76 2.62 21.17
N TYR A 173 11.64 2.80 20.47
CA TYR A 173 11.58 3.54 19.21
C TYR A 173 10.27 4.32 19.08
N ILE A 174 10.35 5.47 18.38
CA ILE A 174 9.19 6.23 17.91
C ILE A 174 9.33 6.53 16.41
N VAL A 175 8.24 6.83 15.72
CA VAL A 175 8.28 7.50 14.43
C VAL A 175 8.26 9.00 14.67
N LEU A 176 9.20 9.74 14.08
CA LEU A 176 9.25 11.20 14.09
C LEU A 176 9.10 11.71 12.67
N SER A 177 8.18 12.67 12.45
CA SER A 177 7.92 13.28 11.15
C SER A 177 8.02 14.81 11.25
N VAL A 178 9.11 15.35 10.75
CA VAL A 178 9.36 16.81 10.70
C VAL A 178 9.27 17.26 9.25
N GLY A 179 8.07 17.67 8.83
CA GLY A 179 7.74 17.93 7.42
C GLY A 179 8.30 19.22 6.83
N ASN A 180 8.76 20.17 7.66
CA ASN A 180 9.25 21.48 7.20
C ASN A 180 10.19 22.14 8.22
N ASP A 181 10.86 23.21 7.79
CA ASP A 181 11.86 23.90 8.61
C ASP A 181 11.30 24.54 9.89
N PRO A 182 10.12 25.19 9.90
CA PRO A 182 9.53 25.67 11.15
C PRO A 182 9.21 24.54 12.16
N THR A 183 8.86 23.36 11.69
CA THR A 183 8.66 22.20 12.56
C THR A 183 9.99 21.70 13.11
N PHE A 184 11.06 21.75 12.32
CA PHE A 184 12.40 21.41 12.78
C PHE A 184 12.89 22.38 13.87
N GLU A 185 12.63 23.67 13.74
CA GLU A 185 12.95 24.65 14.79
C GLU A 185 12.23 24.34 16.11
N ARG A 186 10.93 24.00 16.06
CA ARG A 186 10.19 23.58 17.27
C ARG A 186 10.78 22.33 17.89
N PHE A 187 11.14 21.35 17.08
CA PHE A 187 11.81 20.15 17.54
C PHE A 187 13.14 20.46 18.24
N CYS A 188 13.98 21.31 17.66
CA CYS A 188 15.26 21.71 18.26
C CYS A 188 15.06 22.43 19.61
N LYS A 189 14.08 23.32 19.72
CA LYS A 189 13.74 24.01 20.97
C LYS A 189 13.26 23.02 22.03
N LEU A 190 12.35 22.12 21.68
CA LEU A 190 11.88 21.09 22.57
C LEU A 190 13.01 20.18 23.07
N ALA A 191 13.94 19.86 22.19
CA ALA A 191 15.09 18.99 22.48
C ALA A 191 16.24 19.70 23.24
N GLY A 192 16.15 21.03 23.45
CA GLY A 192 17.25 21.83 24.05
C GLY A 192 18.48 21.93 23.16
N GLU A 193 18.28 21.89 21.85
CA GLU A 193 19.38 21.89 20.87
C GLU A 193 19.24 23.01 19.84
N GLU A 194 18.90 24.22 20.30
CA GLU A 194 18.64 25.41 19.45
C GLU A 194 19.84 25.77 18.55
N LYS A 195 21.06 25.37 18.92
CA LYS A 195 22.27 25.58 18.09
C LYS A 195 22.16 24.94 16.71
N LEU A 196 21.34 23.84 16.56
CA LEU A 196 21.14 23.15 15.29
C LEU A 196 20.30 23.97 14.29
N ILE A 197 19.50 24.91 14.76
CA ILE A 197 18.63 25.74 13.91
C ILE A 197 19.43 26.55 12.90
N ASN A 198 20.60 27.05 13.31
CA ASN A 198 21.47 27.88 12.48
C ASN A 198 22.68 27.14 11.91
N ASP A 199 22.83 25.85 12.21
CA ASP A 199 23.89 25.02 11.63
C ASP A 199 23.63 24.79 10.14
N PRO A 200 24.61 25.08 9.26
CA PRO A 200 24.44 24.92 7.82
C PRO A 200 24.01 23.51 7.35
N LYS A 201 24.31 22.46 8.13
CA LYS A 201 23.89 21.08 7.80
C LYS A 201 22.46 20.78 8.17
N PHE A 202 21.83 21.61 9.02
CA PHE A 202 20.50 21.38 9.57
C PHE A 202 19.47 22.42 9.13
N LYS A 203 19.90 23.56 8.64
CA LYS A 203 19.11 24.79 8.47
C LYS A 203 17.86 24.58 7.60
N THR A 204 18.02 23.96 6.45
CA THR A 204 16.89 23.68 5.56
C THR A 204 16.70 22.18 5.37
N ASN A 205 15.50 21.75 4.92
CA ASN A 205 15.29 20.36 4.59
C ASN A 205 16.28 19.86 3.52
N ALA A 206 16.61 20.69 2.53
CA ALA A 206 17.58 20.34 1.50
C ALA A 206 18.98 20.08 2.09
N ASP A 207 19.41 20.91 3.05
CA ASP A 207 20.68 20.72 3.75
C ASP A 207 20.66 19.44 4.57
N ARG A 208 19.57 19.15 5.28
CA ARG A 208 19.42 17.94 6.08
C ARG A 208 19.40 16.69 5.21
N VAL A 209 18.72 16.71 4.06
CA VAL A 209 18.73 15.61 3.07
C VAL A 209 20.13 15.37 2.55
N SER A 210 20.86 16.42 2.18
CA SER A 210 22.23 16.33 1.67
C SER A 210 23.24 15.81 2.70
N ASN A 211 22.96 16.02 3.99
CA ASN A 211 23.79 15.57 5.12
C ASN A 211 23.14 14.45 5.94
N ARG A 212 22.25 13.68 5.35
CA ARG A 212 21.35 12.70 5.98
C ARG A 212 22.02 11.83 7.05
N GLU A 213 23.09 11.16 6.71
CA GLU A 213 23.78 10.25 7.66
C GLU A 213 24.26 10.97 8.91
N PHE A 214 24.91 12.13 8.72
CA PHE A 214 25.40 12.94 9.83
C PHE A 214 24.24 13.47 10.68
N VAL A 215 23.23 14.04 10.06
CA VAL A 215 22.03 14.56 10.73
C VAL A 215 21.32 13.46 11.52
N THR A 216 21.07 12.31 10.90
CA THR A 216 20.43 11.15 11.56
C THR A 216 21.22 10.69 12.77
N LYS A 217 22.56 10.61 12.67
CA LYS A 217 23.41 10.23 13.81
C LYS A 217 23.28 11.17 14.97
N VAL A 218 23.31 12.49 14.71
CA VAL A 218 23.17 13.52 15.77
C VAL A 218 21.77 13.43 16.40
N LEU A 219 20.72 13.34 15.60
CA LEU A 219 19.36 13.30 16.11
C LEU A 219 19.07 12.03 16.91
N ASN A 220 19.64 10.89 16.52
CA ASN A 220 19.55 9.64 17.29
C ASN A 220 20.12 9.80 18.71
N GLU A 221 21.24 10.48 18.88
CA GLU A 221 21.82 10.71 20.21
C GLU A 221 20.94 11.69 21.04
N ILE A 222 20.24 12.58 20.39
CA ILE A 222 19.30 13.48 21.05
C ILE A 222 18.07 12.73 21.52
N THR A 223 17.48 11.90 20.66
CA THR A 223 16.23 11.17 20.99
C THR A 223 16.43 10.09 22.04
N LYS A 224 17.63 9.51 22.14
CA LYS A 224 18.00 8.56 23.22
C LYS A 224 18.02 9.18 24.62
N LYS A 225 17.98 10.51 24.77
CA LYS A 225 18.01 11.17 26.08
C LYS A 225 16.74 10.97 26.90
N HIS A 226 15.61 10.67 26.25
CA HIS A 226 14.31 10.50 26.89
C HIS A 226 13.61 9.23 26.44
N THR A 227 12.59 8.80 27.19
CA THR A 227 11.75 7.65 26.88
C THR A 227 10.81 7.90 25.72
N SER A 228 10.32 6.85 25.09
CA SER A 228 9.28 6.93 24.04
C SER A 228 8.06 7.69 24.52
N GLU A 229 7.57 7.40 25.73
CA GLU A 229 6.40 8.07 26.33
C GLU A 229 6.62 9.58 26.47
N TRP A 230 7.80 9.97 26.98
CA TRP A 230 8.14 11.40 27.11
C TRP A 230 8.14 12.10 25.75
N TRP A 231 8.82 11.52 24.74
CA TRP A 231 8.86 12.11 23.41
C TRP A 231 7.48 12.25 22.79
N LEU A 232 6.66 11.21 22.80
CA LEU A 232 5.32 11.23 22.23
C LEU A 232 4.46 12.31 22.85
N LYS A 233 4.47 12.43 24.19
CA LYS A 233 3.71 13.45 24.92
C LYS A 233 4.17 14.89 24.61
N GLU A 234 5.46 15.15 24.61
CA GLU A 234 5.99 16.50 24.39
C GLU A 234 5.92 16.92 22.91
N LEU A 235 6.18 16.01 21.96
CA LEU A 235 6.04 16.27 20.53
C LEU A 235 4.58 16.58 20.15
N GLU A 236 3.61 15.87 20.74
CA GLU A 236 2.19 16.14 20.51
C GLU A 236 1.78 17.54 20.97
N LYS A 237 2.23 18.00 22.13
CA LYS A 237 1.99 19.38 22.61
C LYS A 237 2.49 20.43 21.63
N GLU A 238 3.66 20.19 21.04
CA GLU A 238 4.29 21.08 20.06
C GLU A 238 3.72 20.89 18.65
N LYS A 239 2.70 20.01 18.47
CA LYS A 239 2.10 19.67 17.16
C LYS A 239 3.14 19.22 16.14
N ILE A 240 4.10 18.41 16.60
CA ILE A 240 5.11 17.74 15.77
C ILE A 240 4.63 16.31 15.50
N GLY A 241 4.62 15.91 14.24
CA GLY A 241 4.17 14.57 13.85
C GLY A 241 5.03 13.47 14.48
N CYS A 242 4.41 12.62 15.28
CA CYS A 242 5.06 11.49 15.92
C CYS A 242 4.05 10.35 16.16
N GLY A 243 4.56 9.16 16.39
CA GLY A 243 3.72 8.02 16.75
C GLY A 243 4.51 6.83 17.28
N PRO A 244 3.88 5.96 18.08
CA PRO A 244 4.46 4.70 18.50
C PRO A 244 4.49 3.69 17.34
N ILE A 245 5.33 2.67 17.46
CA ILE A 245 5.30 1.50 16.58
C ILE A 245 4.47 0.42 17.29
N ASN A 246 3.20 0.34 16.93
CA ASN A 246 2.25 -0.54 17.59
C ASN A 246 2.34 -1.99 17.12
N THR A 247 2.22 -2.93 18.07
CA THR A 247 1.88 -4.32 17.77
C THR A 247 0.40 -4.43 17.38
N LEU A 248 -0.02 -5.55 16.76
CA LEU A 248 -1.42 -5.76 16.38
C LEU A 248 -2.38 -5.68 17.58
N SER A 249 -1.97 -6.19 18.76
CA SER A 249 -2.77 -6.08 19.97
C SER A 249 -2.98 -4.63 20.41
N GLN A 250 -1.95 -3.80 20.28
CA GLN A 250 -2.04 -2.36 20.58
C GLN A 250 -2.92 -1.64 19.54
N VAL A 251 -2.79 -1.95 18.25
CA VAL A 251 -3.68 -1.39 17.20
C VAL A 251 -5.14 -1.71 17.50
N PHE A 252 -5.49 -2.97 17.81
CA PHE A 252 -6.87 -3.37 18.07
C PHE A 252 -7.41 -2.90 19.43
N SER A 253 -6.54 -2.51 20.35
CA SER A 253 -6.94 -1.89 21.62
C SER A 253 -6.96 -0.36 21.59
N ASP A 254 -6.44 0.26 20.51
CA ASP A 254 -6.33 1.69 20.37
C ASP A 254 -7.71 2.38 20.45
N PRO A 255 -7.87 3.43 21.28
CA PRO A 255 -9.16 4.10 21.46
C PRO A 255 -9.69 4.75 20.19
N HIS A 256 -8.80 5.26 19.31
CA HIS A 256 -9.23 5.85 18.03
C HIS A 256 -9.72 4.78 17.06
N VAL A 257 -9.01 3.64 16.96
CA VAL A 257 -9.41 2.49 16.11
C VAL A 257 -10.79 1.96 16.57
N LYS A 258 -11.02 1.87 17.88
CA LYS A 258 -12.32 1.48 18.46
C LYS A 258 -13.40 2.52 18.18
N ALA A 259 -13.12 3.80 18.41
CA ALA A 259 -14.10 4.87 18.20
C ALA A 259 -14.53 5.03 16.73
N ARG A 260 -13.70 4.55 15.80
CA ARG A 260 -13.99 4.54 14.36
C ARG A 260 -14.59 3.21 13.86
N ASP A 261 -14.89 2.29 14.76
CA ASP A 261 -15.47 0.98 14.45
C ASP A 261 -14.69 0.21 13.36
N CYS A 262 -13.36 0.38 13.32
CA CYS A 262 -12.53 -0.23 12.26
C CYS A 262 -12.62 -1.76 12.27
N LEU A 263 -12.88 -2.39 13.41
CA LEU A 263 -13.02 -3.85 13.54
C LEU A 263 -14.35 -4.37 13.00
N LEU A 264 -15.41 -3.57 12.99
CA LEU A 264 -16.71 -3.97 12.44
C LEU A 264 -16.67 -4.13 10.91
N TYR A 265 -15.82 -3.36 10.23
CA TYR A 265 -15.61 -3.48 8.79
C TYR A 265 -14.86 -4.75 8.39
N THR A 266 -14.15 -5.37 9.31
CA THR A 266 -13.35 -6.59 9.09
C THR A 266 -14.00 -7.82 9.71
N SER A 267 -15.17 -7.70 10.33
CA SER A 267 -15.88 -8.85 10.90
C SER A 267 -16.32 -9.79 9.78
N PRO A 268 -15.90 -11.04 9.79
CA PRO A 268 -16.31 -11.99 8.78
C PRO A 268 -17.79 -12.33 8.98
N SER A 269 -18.50 -12.36 7.84
CA SER A 269 -19.78 -13.03 7.60
C SER A 269 -20.89 -12.95 8.66
N PRO A 270 -22.12 -12.68 8.25
CA PRO A 270 -23.31 -12.75 9.14
C PRO A 270 -23.52 -14.10 9.87
N ARG A 271 -22.68 -15.10 9.63
CA ARG A 271 -22.75 -16.42 10.32
C ARG A 271 -22.15 -16.42 11.71
N ASP A 272 -21.33 -15.42 12.08
CA ASP A 272 -20.71 -15.32 13.40
C ASP A 272 -21.46 -14.36 14.32
N ALA A 273 -22.61 -13.87 13.91
CA ALA A 273 -23.50 -12.99 14.69
C ALA A 273 -24.73 -13.73 15.26
N SER A 274 -24.70 -15.08 15.34
CA SER A 274 -25.78 -15.91 15.94
C SER A 274 -25.29 -16.63 17.19
#